data_e7cab4a5cc7c09d21c4ade132ffefcbf
#
_entry.id   e7cab4a5cc7c09d21c4ade132ffefcbf
#
_cell.length_a   1.000
_cell.length_b   1.000
_cell.length_c   1.000
_cell.angle_alpha   90.00
_cell.angle_beta   90.00
_cell.angle_gamma   90.00
#
_symmetry.space_group_name_H-M   'P 1'
#
loop_
_entity.id
_entity.type
_entity.pdbx_description
1 polymer ?
#
loop_
_entity_poly.entity_id
_entity_poly.type
_entity_poly.pdbx_seq_one_letter_code
_entity_poly.pdbx_strand_id
1 'polypeptide(L)'
;MQKAIIIGATSGIGQEVARILVQQGWHIGIAGRREEALHALQATAPDRIVTEQLDVTEETATLHLHNLIKKLGGIDLFFLSSGVGHQNRDLQPDIELNTARTNVEGFTRMVTAAFNYFKEKGSGHIAVISSIAGTKGLGVAPAYSATKRFQNTYIEALAQLARMQHLDIHFTDIRPGFVATDLLKSGKYPMLMKADRVAQHIIKALREKRRVVVFDGHYRVLVFFWRMIPRWLWERLPITN
;
A
#
# COMPACT_ATOMS: atom_id res chain seq x y z
N MET A 1 16.36 -17.82 4.04
CA MET A 1 14.90 -17.96 4.11
C MET A 1 14.33 -16.55 4.03
N GLN A 2 13.42 -16.26 3.08
CA GLN A 2 12.91 -14.89 2.86
C GLN A 2 11.81 -14.55 3.86
N LYS A 3 11.85 -13.32 4.38
CA LYS A 3 10.93 -12.84 5.40
C LYS A 3 10.27 -11.54 4.98
N ALA A 4 8.94 -11.44 5.16
CA ALA A 4 8.18 -10.25 4.81
C ALA A 4 7.24 -9.81 5.94
N ILE A 5 7.01 -8.52 6.08
CA ILE A 5 5.90 -7.98 6.87
C ILE A 5 4.86 -7.37 5.95
N ILE A 6 3.58 -7.68 6.20
CA ILE A 6 2.44 -7.14 5.46
C ILE A 6 1.52 -6.40 6.43
N ILE A 7 1.47 -5.08 6.30
CA ILE A 7 0.53 -4.24 7.05
C ILE A 7 -0.74 -4.05 6.23
N GLY A 8 -1.90 -4.35 6.81
CA GLY A 8 -3.18 -4.38 6.10
C GLY A 8 -3.46 -5.75 5.45
N ALA A 9 -3.07 -6.84 6.12
CA ALA A 9 -3.19 -8.21 5.62
C ALA A 9 -4.56 -8.86 5.89
N THR A 10 -5.50 -8.17 6.52
CA THR A 10 -6.78 -8.77 6.95
C THR A 10 -7.84 -8.87 5.86
N SER A 11 -7.64 -8.24 4.69
CA SER A 11 -8.53 -8.34 3.52
C SER A 11 -7.86 -7.85 2.24
N GLY A 12 -8.57 -8.05 1.12
CA GLY A 12 -8.22 -7.47 -0.18
C GLY A 12 -6.82 -7.82 -0.67
N ILE A 13 -6.13 -6.84 -1.25
CA ILE A 13 -4.81 -7.05 -1.86
C ILE A 13 -3.77 -7.56 -0.85
N GLY A 14 -3.74 -7.00 0.37
CA GLY A 14 -2.76 -7.40 1.39
C GLY A 14 -2.91 -8.86 1.81
N GLN A 15 -4.14 -9.34 1.96
CA GLN A 15 -4.43 -10.73 2.28
C GLN A 15 -4.01 -11.68 1.15
N GLU A 16 -4.30 -11.34 -0.11
CA GLU A 16 -3.92 -12.17 -1.24
C GLU A 16 -2.39 -12.21 -1.44
N VAL A 17 -1.70 -11.08 -1.26
CA VAL A 17 -0.22 -11.05 -1.26
C VAL A 17 0.35 -11.94 -0.16
N ALA A 18 -0.20 -11.87 1.07
CA ALA A 18 0.23 -12.71 2.19
C ALA A 18 0.08 -14.20 1.85
N ARG A 19 -1.08 -14.63 1.32
CA ARG A 19 -1.31 -16.01 0.90
C ARG A 19 -0.30 -16.51 -0.13
N ILE A 20 -0.04 -15.71 -1.16
CA ILE A 20 0.90 -16.09 -2.21
C ILE A 20 2.33 -16.21 -1.67
N LEU A 21 2.78 -15.28 -0.81
CA LEU A 21 4.11 -15.33 -0.20
C LEU A 21 4.29 -16.59 0.65
N VAL A 22 3.29 -16.95 1.46
CA VAL A 22 3.29 -18.22 2.25
C VAL A 22 3.40 -19.44 1.33
N GLN A 23 2.60 -19.50 0.26
CA GLN A 23 2.65 -20.58 -0.74
C GLN A 23 4.03 -20.68 -1.40
N GLN A 24 4.76 -19.57 -1.56
CA GLN A 24 6.13 -19.53 -2.09
C GLN A 24 7.21 -19.82 -1.04
N GLY A 25 6.82 -20.19 0.17
CA GLY A 25 7.76 -20.60 1.22
C GLY A 25 8.30 -19.46 2.08
N TRP A 26 7.78 -18.26 1.98
CA TRP A 26 8.16 -17.16 2.84
C TRP A 26 7.65 -17.34 4.27
N HIS A 27 8.40 -16.82 5.23
CA HIS A 27 7.91 -16.55 6.57
C HIS A 27 7.43 -15.11 6.63
N ILE A 28 6.20 -14.91 7.13
CA ILE A 28 5.58 -13.59 7.10
C ILE A 28 5.08 -13.14 8.46
N GLY A 29 5.26 -11.86 8.74
CA GLY A 29 4.56 -11.15 9.78
C GLY A 29 3.36 -10.42 9.18
N ILE A 30 2.18 -10.59 9.73
CA ILE A 30 0.97 -9.93 9.28
C ILE A 30 0.40 -9.03 10.34
N ALA A 31 -0.03 -7.83 9.95
CA ALA A 31 -0.64 -6.88 10.87
C ALA A 31 -1.88 -6.19 10.30
N GLY A 32 -2.74 -5.79 11.21
CA GLY A 32 -3.98 -5.06 10.92
C GLY A 32 -4.81 -4.88 12.19
N ARG A 33 -5.95 -4.22 12.07
CA ARG A 33 -6.83 -3.89 13.21
C ARG A 33 -7.70 -5.06 13.67
N ARG A 34 -8.05 -5.98 12.75
CA ARG A 34 -8.99 -7.08 12.97
C ARG A 34 -8.23 -8.32 13.43
N GLU A 35 -8.16 -8.52 14.73
CA GLU A 35 -7.40 -9.61 15.34
C GLU A 35 -7.89 -10.99 14.90
N GLU A 36 -9.21 -11.22 14.91
CA GLU A 36 -9.79 -12.48 14.45
C GLU A 36 -9.39 -12.85 13.01
N ALA A 37 -9.36 -11.85 12.11
CA ALA A 37 -8.96 -12.08 10.72
C ALA A 37 -7.45 -12.38 10.60
N LEU A 38 -6.61 -11.81 11.47
CA LEU A 38 -5.19 -12.15 11.55
C LEU A 38 -5.00 -13.59 12.01
N HIS A 39 -5.69 -14.01 13.08
CA HIS A 39 -5.62 -15.39 13.60
C HIS A 39 -6.17 -16.40 12.60
N ALA A 40 -7.27 -16.08 11.90
CA ALA A 40 -7.80 -16.94 10.83
C ALA A 40 -6.79 -17.14 9.69
N LEU A 41 -6.06 -16.08 9.30
CA LEU A 41 -5.02 -16.22 8.29
C LEU A 41 -3.79 -16.98 8.83
N GLN A 42 -3.38 -16.74 10.07
CA GLN A 42 -2.30 -17.46 10.71
C GLN A 42 -2.58 -18.97 10.80
N ALA A 43 -3.81 -19.35 11.10
CA ALA A 43 -4.22 -20.76 11.21
C ALA A 43 -4.03 -21.53 9.89
N THR A 44 -3.96 -20.85 8.73
CA THR A 44 -3.69 -21.51 7.44
C THR A 44 -2.23 -21.97 7.27
N ALA A 45 -1.30 -21.37 8.02
CA ALA A 45 0.13 -21.74 8.01
C ALA A 45 0.82 -21.29 9.32
N PRO A 46 0.51 -21.92 10.46
CA PRO A 46 0.94 -21.45 11.78
C PRO A 46 2.47 -21.37 11.94
N ASP A 47 3.20 -22.26 11.28
CA ASP A 47 4.67 -22.28 11.34
C ASP A 47 5.34 -21.19 10.49
N ARG A 48 4.58 -20.48 9.66
CA ARG A 48 5.10 -19.47 8.70
C ARG A 48 4.56 -18.07 8.93
N ILE A 49 3.50 -17.94 9.71
CA ILE A 49 2.80 -16.66 9.95
C ILE A 49 2.86 -16.29 11.43
N VAL A 50 3.41 -15.11 11.71
CA VAL A 50 3.28 -14.44 13.00
C VAL A 50 2.38 -13.23 12.88
N THR A 51 1.64 -12.90 13.94
CA THR A 51 0.64 -11.83 13.92
C THR A 51 0.96 -10.73 14.92
N GLU A 52 0.48 -9.52 14.60
CA GLU A 52 0.45 -8.40 15.53
C GLU A 52 -0.77 -7.54 15.23
N GLN A 53 -1.58 -7.23 16.25
CA GLN A 53 -2.65 -6.25 16.10
C GLN A 53 -2.02 -4.85 16.01
N LEU A 54 -2.37 -4.10 14.97
CA LEU A 54 -1.77 -2.80 14.69
C LEU A 54 -2.77 -1.88 13.95
N ASP A 55 -2.99 -0.69 14.50
CA ASP A 55 -3.60 0.43 13.78
C ASP A 55 -2.50 1.45 13.42
N VAL A 56 -2.33 1.73 12.14
CA VAL A 56 -1.30 2.67 11.65
C VAL A 56 -1.50 4.10 12.16
N THR A 57 -2.71 4.44 12.61
CA THR A 57 -3.06 5.78 13.12
C THR A 57 -2.63 6.00 14.56
N GLU A 58 -2.36 4.92 15.30
CA GLU A 58 -1.95 4.98 16.70
C GLU A 58 -0.47 5.32 16.84
N GLU A 59 -0.12 6.06 17.89
CA GLU A 59 1.28 6.41 18.20
C GLU A 59 2.14 5.18 18.47
N THR A 60 1.54 4.14 19.06
CA THR A 60 2.19 2.86 19.36
C THR A 60 2.45 1.99 18.14
N ALA A 61 1.95 2.35 16.95
CA ALA A 61 2.07 1.52 15.74
C ALA A 61 3.53 1.16 15.39
N THR A 62 4.47 2.07 15.63
CA THR A 62 5.90 1.80 15.41
C THR A 62 6.44 0.73 16.36
N LEU A 63 6.02 0.76 17.62
CA LEU A 63 6.37 -0.28 18.61
C LEU A 63 5.85 -1.66 18.17
N HIS A 64 4.60 -1.73 17.75
CA HIS A 64 3.99 -2.97 17.25
C HIS A 64 4.71 -3.48 16.00
N LEU A 65 5.14 -2.61 15.08
CA LEU A 65 5.96 -3.01 13.94
C LEU A 65 7.30 -3.61 14.39
N HIS A 66 8.01 -2.99 15.33
CA HIS A 66 9.27 -3.53 15.86
C HIS A 66 9.07 -4.89 16.56
N ASN A 67 7.99 -5.05 17.33
CA ASN A 67 7.63 -6.33 17.96
C ASN A 67 7.43 -7.41 16.89
N LEU A 68 6.71 -7.09 15.81
CA LEU A 68 6.46 -8.03 14.72
C LEU A 68 7.77 -8.41 13.99
N ILE A 69 8.67 -7.44 13.75
CA ILE A 69 10.00 -7.69 13.18
C ILE A 69 10.80 -8.64 14.10
N LYS A 70 10.75 -8.41 15.42
CA LYS A 70 11.43 -9.24 16.41
C LYS A 70 10.86 -10.67 16.45
N LYS A 71 9.52 -10.83 16.47
CA LYS A 71 8.85 -12.14 16.42
C LYS A 71 9.27 -12.93 15.16
N LEU A 72 9.41 -12.25 14.02
CA LEU A 72 9.80 -12.86 12.76
C LEU A 72 11.33 -13.09 12.66
N GLY A 73 12.13 -12.47 13.52
CA GLY A 73 13.59 -12.53 13.49
C GLY A 73 14.19 -11.78 12.29
N GLY A 74 13.66 -10.60 11.97
CA GLY A 74 14.09 -9.74 10.86
C GLY A 74 13.20 -9.81 9.62
N ILE A 75 13.40 -8.90 8.66
CA ILE A 75 12.63 -8.83 7.41
C ILE A 75 13.51 -8.46 6.21
N ASP A 76 13.09 -8.88 5.02
CA ASP A 76 13.68 -8.54 3.72
C ASP A 76 12.72 -7.67 2.89
N LEU A 77 11.40 -7.81 3.13
CA LEU A 77 10.34 -7.06 2.46
C LEU A 77 9.38 -6.46 3.49
N PHE A 78 9.15 -5.16 3.41
CA PHE A 78 8.06 -4.46 4.06
C PHE A 78 7.00 -4.10 3.03
N PHE A 79 5.77 -4.60 3.21
CA PHE A 79 4.65 -4.37 2.31
C PHE A 79 3.52 -3.64 3.03
N LEU A 80 3.25 -2.40 2.62
CA LEU A 80 2.20 -1.57 3.21
C LEU A 80 0.98 -1.53 2.29
N SER A 81 -0.07 -2.22 2.70
CA SER A 81 -1.37 -2.28 2.01
C SER A 81 -2.49 -1.55 2.77
N SER A 82 -2.23 -1.12 4.01
CA SER A 82 -3.22 -0.36 4.76
C SER A 82 -3.51 0.99 4.11
N GLY A 83 -4.78 1.35 4.08
CA GLY A 83 -5.25 2.61 3.54
C GLY A 83 -6.76 2.64 3.50
N VAL A 84 -7.32 3.84 3.45
CA VAL A 84 -8.76 4.07 3.30
C VAL A 84 -9.01 4.96 2.09
N GLY A 85 -10.21 4.83 1.51
CA GLY A 85 -10.62 5.65 0.38
C GLY A 85 -12.13 5.76 0.31
N HIS A 86 -12.61 6.99 0.28
CA HIS A 86 -14.04 7.28 0.19
C HIS A 86 -14.27 8.36 -0.86
N GLN A 87 -15.38 8.23 -1.58
CA GLN A 87 -15.95 9.37 -2.29
C GLN A 87 -16.59 10.29 -1.24
N ASN A 88 -16.35 11.59 -1.35
CA ASN A 88 -16.85 12.60 -0.40
C ASN A 88 -17.19 13.90 -1.12
N ARG A 89 -18.26 13.86 -1.91
CA ARG A 89 -18.72 15.03 -2.69
C ARG A 89 -19.22 16.15 -1.82
N ASP A 90 -19.75 15.83 -0.63
CA ASP A 90 -20.29 16.79 0.34
C ASP A 90 -19.20 17.36 1.27
N LEU A 91 -17.93 16.99 1.06
CA LEU A 91 -16.77 17.43 1.85
C LEU A 91 -16.98 17.30 3.37
N GLN A 92 -17.53 16.16 3.80
CA GLN A 92 -17.67 15.85 5.22
C GLN A 92 -16.29 15.81 5.89
N PRO A 93 -16.00 16.69 6.87
CA PRO A 93 -14.65 16.83 7.44
C PRO A 93 -14.09 15.56 8.04
N ASP A 94 -14.92 14.76 8.69
CA ASP A 94 -14.48 13.51 9.34
C ASP A 94 -13.95 12.49 8.31
N ILE A 95 -14.54 12.41 7.12
CA ILE A 95 -14.08 11.54 6.04
C ILE A 95 -12.72 12.02 5.51
N GLU A 96 -12.57 13.33 5.28
CA GLU A 96 -11.32 13.94 4.81
C GLU A 96 -10.19 13.72 5.84
N LEU A 97 -10.45 14.04 7.11
CA LEU A 97 -9.48 13.93 8.19
C LEU A 97 -9.09 12.46 8.46
N ASN A 98 -10.06 11.55 8.50
CA ASN A 98 -9.78 10.12 8.67
C ASN A 98 -8.93 9.57 7.51
N THR A 99 -9.22 10.02 6.28
CA THR A 99 -8.43 9.66 5.10
C THR A 99 -6.99 10.19 5.22
N ALA A 100 -6.81 11.43 5.68
CA ALA A 100 -5.48 12.02 5.90
C ALA A 100 -4.72 11.30 7.03
N ARG A 101 -5.34 11.05 8.17
CA ARG A 101 -4.72 10.33 9.30
C ARG A 101 -4.20 8.95 8.87
N THR A 102 -5.01 8.18 8.15
CA THR A 102 -4.60 6.84 7.73
C THR A 102 -3.57 6.87 6.61
N ASN A 103 -3.84 7.63 5.52
CA ASN A 103 -3.07 7.56 4.29
C ASN A 103 -1.84 8.49 4.26
N VAL A 104 -1.77 9.48 5.15
CA VAL A 104 -0.59 10.37 5.26
C VAL A 104 0.15 10.09 6.55
N GLU A 105 -0.45 10.32 7.71
CA GLU A 105 0.22 10.19 8.99
C GLU A 105 0.60 8.74 9.28
N GLY A 106 -0.37 7.82 9.26
CA GLY A 106 -0.13 6.38 9.48
C GLY A 106 0.81 5.78 8.44
N PHE A 107 0.67 6.17 7.17
CA PHE A 107 1.58 5.78 6.10
C PHE A 107 3.02 6.25 6.38
N THR A 108 3.20 7.54 6.71
CA THR A 108 4.53 8.11 7.00
C THR A 108 5.18 7.40 8.17
N ARG A 109 4.43 7.20 9.26
CA ARG A 109 4.91 6.49 10.47
C ARG A 109 5.44 5.09 10.12
N MET A 110 4.68 4.30 9.38
CA MET A 110 5.06 2.93 9.03
C MET A 110 6.23 2.86 8.05
N VAL A 111 6.22 3.69 7.01
CA VAL A 111 7.27 3.68 5.98
C VAL A 111 8.59 4.22 6.54
N THR A 112 8.56 5.26 7.38
CA THR A 112 9.76 5.80 8.03
C THR A 112 10.37 4.76 8.98
N ALA A 113 9.55 4.06 9.77
CA ALA A 113 10.04 3.00 10.65
C ALA A 113 10.70 1.86 9.86
N ALA A 114 10.07 1.41 8.77
CA ALA A 114 10.64 0.41 7.89
C ALA A 114 11.93 0.87 7.19
N PHE A 115 11.99 2.13 6.75
CA PHE A 115 13.19 2.71 6.16
C PHE A 115 14.36 2.71 7.15
N ASN A 116 14.14 3.18 8.39
CA ASN A 116 15.17 3.20 9.42
C ASN A 116 15.67 1.80 9.76
N TYR A 117 14.77 0.82 9.87
CA TYR A 117 15.16 -0.57 10.06
C TYR A 117 16.05 -1.09 8.92
N PHE A 118 15.69 -0.85 7.66
CA PHE A 118 16.52 -1.28 6.53
C PHE A 118 17.82 -0.49 6.39
N LYS A 119 17.84 0.78 6.82
CA LYS A 119 19.07 1.57 6.92
C LYS A 119 20.06 0.94 7.89
N GLU A 120 19.61 0.51 9.07
CA GLU A 120 20.44 -0.18 10.06
C GLU A 120 20.87 -1.58 9.58
N LYS A 121 19.95 -2.31 8.92
CA LYS A 121 20.24 -3.62 8.35
C LYS A 121 21.18 -3.56 7.13
N GLY A 122 21.26 -2.41 6.45
CA GLY A 122 22.06 -2.19 5.24
C GLY A 122 21.36 -2.51 3.93
N SER A 123 20.24 -3.26 3.94
CA SER A 123 19.50 -3.62 2.72
C SER A 123 18.05 -3.96 3.00
N GLY A 124 17.19 -3.80 1.99
CA GLY A 124 15.77 -4.19 2.10
C GLY A 124 14.90 -3.76 0.92
N HIS A 125 13.61 -4.08 1.02
CA HIS A 125 12.64 -3.72 0.01
C HIS A 125 11.37 -3.13 0.68
N ILE A 126 11.01 -1.92 0.34
CA ILE A 126 9.79 -1.25 0.77
C ILE A 126 8.81 -1.20 -0.41
N ALA A 127 7.66 -1.82 -0.26
CA ALA A 127 6.60 -1.81 -1.25
C ALA A 127 5.30 -1.25 -0.66
N VAL A 128 4.64 -0.38 -1.39
CA VAL A 128 3.42 0.29 -0.91
C VAL A 128 2.30 0.25 -1.95
N ILE A 129 1.07 0.14 -1.47
CA ILE A 129 -0.12 0.29 -2.31
C ILE A 129 -0.56 1.76 -2.29
N SER A 130 -0.18 2.50 -3.32
CA SER A 130 -0.71 3.83 -3.56
C SER A 130 -1.96 3.78 -4.46
N SER A 131 -2.03 4.51 -5.55
CA SER A 131 -3.11 4.44 -6.54
C SER A 131 -2.79 5.25 -7.79
N ILE A 132 -3.45 4.94 -8.92
CA ILE A 132 -3.51 5.84 -10.08
C ILE A 132 -4.23 7.16 -9.73
N ALA A 133 -5.11 7.16 -8.72
CA ALA A 133 -5.81 8.35 -8.22
C ALA A 133 -4.83 9.47 -7.77
N GLY A 134 -3.59 9.11 -7.40
CA GLY A 134 -2.53 10.08 -7.11
C GLY A 134 -1.97 10.81 -8.35
N THR A 135 -2.44 10.51 -9.56
CA THR A 135 -1.97 11.18 -10.79
C THR A 135 -2.54 12.59 -10.91
N LYS A 136 -3.80 12.79 -10.55
CA LYS A 136 -4.55 14.07 -10.61
C LYS A 136 -5.47 14.20 -9.41
N GLY A 137 -5.85 15.44 -9.05
CA GLY A 137 -6.91 15.68 -8.09
C GLY A 137 -8.26 15.19 -8.63
N LEU A 138 -9.03 14.47 -7.81
CA LEU A 138 -10.35 13.96 -8.16
C LEU A 138 -11.41 14.66 -7.29
N GLY A 139 -12.31 15.43 -7.91
CA GLY A 139 -13.35 16.20 -7.20
C GLY A 139 -14.32 15.31 -6.41
N VAL A 140 -14.51 14.07 -6.81
CA VAL A 140 -15.35 13.10 -6.10
C VAL A 140 -14.69 12.52 -4.84
N ALA A 141 -13.35 12.62 -4.71
CA ALA A 141 -12.59 12.06 -3.60
C ALA A 141 -11.33 12.91 -3.32
N PRO A 142 -11.50 14.15 -2.80
CA PRO A 142 -10.39 15.11 -2.69
C PRO A 142 -9.27 14.60 -1.80
N ALA A 143 -9.55 14.25 -0.53
CA ALA A 143 -8.54 13.73 0.38
C ALA A 143 -7.89 12.44 -0.15
N TYR A 144 -8.67 11.52 -0.72
CA TYR A 144 -8.11 10.27 -1.25
C TYR A 144 -7.09 10.54 -2.34
N SER A 145 -7.44 11.31 -3.37
CA SER A 145 -6.51 11.60 -4.48
C SER A 145 -5.28 12.39 -4.01
N ALA A 146 -5.47 13.35 -3.11
CA ALA A 146 -4.38 14.13 -2.52
C ALA A 146 -3.42 13.23 -1.70
N THR A 147 -3.96 12.36 -0.84
CA THR A 147 -3.15 11.44 -0.03
C THR A 147 -2.40 10.42 -0.88
N LYS A 148 -3.01 9.91 -1.96
CA LYS A 148 -2.33 9.01 -2.90
C LYS A 148 -1.22 9.71 -3.68
N ARG A 149 -1.37 11.00 -3.99
CA ARG A 149 -0.30 11.83 -4.55
C ARG A 149 0.84 12.02 -3.55
N PHE A 150 0.53 12.31 -2.29
CA PHE A 150 1.51 12.37 -1.21
C PHE A 150 2.34 11.08 -1.15
N GLN A 151 1.69 9.91 -1.11
CA GLN A 151 2.38 8.62 -1.06
C GLN A 151 3.33 8.42 -2.24
N ASN A 152 2.89 8.75 -3.47
CA ASN A 152 3.74 8.64 -4.66
C ASN A 152 5.01 9.49 -4.53
N THR A 153 4.87 10.75 -4.10
CA THR A 153 5.98 11.69 -3.96
C THR A 153 6.89 11.32 -2.79
N TYR A 154 6.31 10.86 -1.67
CA TYR A 154 7.09 10.46 -0.50
C TYR A 154 8.00 9.26 -0.79
N ILE A 155 7.48 8.21 -1.46
CA ILE A 155 8.29 7.06 -1.88
C ILE A 155 9.36 7.44 -2.92
N GLU A 156 9.08 8.41 -3.78
CA GLU A 156 10.06 8.95 -4.72
C GLU A 156 11.22 9.63 -3.96
N ALA A 157 10.89 10.47 -2.98
CA ALA A 157 11.88 11.16 -2.16
C ALA A 157 12.73 10.18 -1.31
N LEU A 158 12.11 9.16 -0.72
CA LEU A 158 12.86 8.14 0.03
C LEU A 158 13.80 7.32 -0.86
N ALA A 159 13.41 7.02 -2.10
CA ALA A 159 14.30 6.34 -3.04
C ALA A 159 15.51 7.21 -3.42
N GLN A 160 15.32 8.54 -3.55
CA GLN A 160 16.42 9.49 -3.74
C GLN A 160 17.32 9.54 -2.50
N LEU A 161 16.72 9.64 -1.30
CA LEU A 161 17.45 9.66 -0.04
C LEU A 161 18.32 8.41 0.16
N ALA A 162 17.77 7.23 -0.13
CA ALA A 162 18.50 5.97 -0.05
C ALA A 162 19.73 5.96 -0.96
N ARG A 163 19.60 6.47 -2.20
CA ARG A 163 20.73 6.63 -3.12
C ARG A 163 21.78 7.62 -2.61
N MET A 164 21.35 8.77 -2.09
CA MET A 164 22.25 9.77 -1.51
C MET A 164 23.07 9.21 -0.32
N GLN A 165 22.48 8.26 0.42
CA GLN A 165 23.12 7.60 1.57
C GLN A 165 23.79 6.27 1.20
N HIS A 166 23.86 5.90 -0.09
CA HIS A 166 24.43 4.64 -0.60
C HIS A 166 23.82 3.37 0.03
N LEU A 167 22.51 3.41 0.34
CA LEU A 167 21.79 2.28 0.93
C LEU A 167 21.21 1.36 -0.16
N ASP A 168 21.35 0.04 0.03
CA ASP A 168 20.72 -0.96 -0.84
C ASP A 168 19.25 -1.20 -0.46
N ILE A 169 18.44 -0.14 -0.51
CA ILE A 169 16.99 -0.20 -0.24
C ILE A 169 16.23 -0.04 -1.55
N HIS A 170 15.46 -1.06 -1.91
CA HIS A 170 14.58 -1.01 -3.07
C HIS A 170 13.19 -0.49 -2.69
N PHE A 171 12.53 0.14 -3.67
CA PHE A 171 11.18 0.68 -3.48
C PHE A 171 10.28 0.25 -4.62
N THR A 172 9.07 -0.20 -4.32
CA THR A 172 8.03 -0.48 -5.30
C THR A 172 6.75 0.28 -4.95
N ASP A 173 6.41 1.26 -5.77
CA ASP A 173 5.17 2.03 -5.68
C ASP A 173 4.12 1.37 -6.59
N ILE A 174 3.14 0.71 -5.97
CA ILE A 174 2.09 -0.04 -6.63
C ILE A 174 0.88 0.85 -6.77
N ARG A 175 0.48 1.14 -8.01
CA ARG A 175 -0.58 2.09 -8.37
C ARG A 175 -1.73 1.36 -9.06
N PRO A 176 -2.61 0.67 -8.32
CA PRO A 176 -3.78 0.05 -8.91
C PRO A 176 -4.82 1.08 -9.36
N GLY A 177 -5.67 0.67 -10.32
CA GLY A 177 -6.98 1.25 -10.56
C GLY A 177 -8.02 0.66 -9.62
N PHE A 178 -9.24 0.41 -10.12
CA PHE A 178 -10.30 -0.22 -9.32
C PHE A 178 -10.04 -1.70 -9.11
N VAL A 179 -10.01 -2.13 -7.86
CA VAL A 179 -9.80 -3.52 -7.44
C VAL A 179 -10.97 -3.95 -6.56
N ALA A 180 -11.57 -5.10 -6.85
CA ALA A 180 -12.67 -5.67 -6.07
C ALA A 180 -12.19 -6.05 -4.66
N THR A 181 -12.37 -5.14 -3.72
CA THR A 181 -12.00 -5.26 -2.32
C THR A 181 -13.04 -4.53 -1.46
N ASP A 182 -13.02 -4.73 -0.16
CA ASP A 182 -13.90 -4.03 0.81
C ASP A 182 -13.75 -2.50 0.77
N LEU A 183 -12.70 -1.97 0.14
CA LEU A 183 -12.49 -0.53 -0.03
C LEU A 183 -13.50 0.09 -1.00
N LEU A 184 -13.97 -0.69 -1.99
CA LEU A 184 -14.96 -0.24 -2.95
C LEU A 184 -16.36 -0.55 -2.42
N LYS A 185 -17.16 0.48 -2.19
CA LYS A 185 -18.60 0.32 -1.91
C LYS A 185 -19.32 -0.22 -3.16
N SER A 186 -20.55 -0.74 -2.97
CA SER A 186 -21.39 -1.22 -4.06
C SER A 186 -21.52 -0.17 -5.18
N GLY A 187 -21.17 -0.54 -6.41
CA GLY A 187 -21.24 0.34 -7.58
C GLY A 187 -20.67 -0.34 -8.83
N LYS A 188 -20.96 0.23 -10.01
CA LYS A 188 -20.33 -0.19 -11.26
C LYS A 188 -19.02 0.58 -11.44
N TYR A 189 -17.90 -0.10 -11.30
CA TYR A 189 -16.59 0.49 -11.53
C TYR A 189 -16.02 0.03 -12.88
N PRO A 190 -15.52 0.95 -13.71
CA PRO A 190 -14.92 0.58 -15.00
C PRO A 190 -13.63 -0.22 -14.77
N MET A 191 -13.38 -1.20 -15.62
CA MET A 191 -12.13 -1.99 -15.61
C MET A 191 -11.80 -2.60 -14.24
N LEU A 192 -12.82 -3.08 -13.49
CA LEU A 192 -12.67 -3.67 -12.17
C LEU A 192 -11.79 -4.93 -12.21
N MET A 193 -10.70 -4.92 -11.47
CA MET A 193 -9.77 -6.05 -11.38
C MET A 193 -10.07 -6.93 -10.15
N LYS A 194 -9.82 -8.23 -10.26
CA LYS A 194 -9.87 -9.14 -9.11
C LYS A 194 -8.62 -9.01 -8.25
N ALA A 195 -8.78 -9.07 -6.92
CA ALA A 195 -7.67 -8.89 -5.96
C ALA A 195 -6.59 -9.96 -6.10
N ASP A 196 -6.97 -11.21 -6.38
CA ASP A 196 -6.06 -12.33 -6.61
C ASP A 196 -5.13 -12.11 -7.81
N ARG A 197 -5.69 -11.64 -8.95
CA ARG A 197 -4.91 -11.30 -10.14
C ARG A 197 -3.96 -10.13 -9.89
N VAL A 198 -4.43 -9.10 -9.19
CA VAL A 198 -3.61 -7.96 -8.81
C VAL A 198 -2.45 -8.41 -7.91
N ALA A 199 -2.70 -9.28 -6.92
CA ALA A 199 -1.68 -9.82 -6.05
C ALA A 199 -0.61 -10.62 -6.82
N GLN A 200 -1.00 -11.45 -7.79
CA GLN A 200 -0.05 -12.18 -8.65
C GLN A 200 0.89 -11.23 -9.42
N HIS A 201 0.35 -10.15 -9.98
CA HIS A 201 1.15 -9.13 -10.66
C HIS A 201 2.07 -8.38 -9.68
N ILE A 202 1.60 -8.10 -8.45
CA ILE A 202 2.40 -7.51 -7.39
C ILE A 202 3.61 -8.40 -7.08
N ILE A 203 3.40 -9.68 -6.85
CA ILE A 203 4.49 -10.63 -6.55
C ILE A 203 5.54 -10.66 -7.66
N LYS A 204 5.10 -10.66 -8.93
CA LYS A 204 6.02 -10.55 -10.06
C LYS A 204 6.82 -9.24 -10.02
N ALA A 205 6.15 -8.11 -9.77
CA ALA A 205 6.80 -6.80 -9.70
C ALA A 205 7.79 -6.69 -8.53
N LEU A 206 7.47 -7.28 -7.38
CA LEU A 206 8.36 -7.33 -6.22
C LEU A 206 9.63 -8.15 -6.53
N ARG A 207 9.48 -9.31 -7.18
CA ARG A 207 10.61 -10.14 -7.60
C ARG A 207 11.53 -9.41 -8.59
N GLU A 208 10.94 -8.66 -9.52
CA GLU A 208 11.65 -7.86 -10.51
C GLU A 208 12.11 -6.50 -9.96
N LYS A 209 11.84 -6.19 -8.69
CA LYS A 209 12.16 -4.92 -8.02
C LYS A 209 11.72 -3.68 -8.82
N ARG A 210 10.54 -3.75 -9.45
CA ARG A 210 10.00 -2.65 -10.27
C ARG A 210 9.72 -1.42 -9.41
N ARG A 211 10.22 -0.27 -9.85
CA ARG A 211 10.10 0.99 -9.10
C ARG A 211 8.66 1.53 -9.02
N VAL A 212 7.93 1.48 -10.14
CA VAL A 212 6.52 1.92 -10.23
C VAL A 212 5.75 0.89 -11.04
N VAL A 213 4.59 0.49 -10.52
CA VAL A 213 3.73 -0.53 -11.14
C VAL A 213 2.32 -0.01 -11.31
N VAL A 214 1.90 0.20 -12.56
CA VAL A 214 0.50 0.42 -12.93
C VAL A 214 0.03 -0.85 -13.64
N PHE A 215 -1.02 -1.46 -13.09
CA PHE A 215 -1.57 -2.69 -13.65
C PHE A 215 -2.47 -2.41 -14.83
N ASP A 216 -2.52 -3.40 -15.74
CA ASP A 216 -3.29 -3.38 -16.97
C ASP A 216 -2.82 -2.31 -17.98
N GLY A 217 -2.80 -2.69 -19.26
CA GLY A 217 -2.48 -1.79 -20.36
C GLY A 217 -3.42 -0.60 -20.43
N HIS A 218 -4.71 -0.83 -20.19
CA HIS A 218 -5.74 0.22 -20.22
C HIS A 218 -5.48 1.30 -19.16
N TYR A 219 -5.15 0.92 -17.92
CA TYR A 219 -4.82 1.91 -16.88
C TYR A 219 -3.51 2.63 -17.15
N ARG A 220 -2.52 1.98 -17.78
CA ARG A 220 -1.27 2.66 -18.19
C ARG A 220 -1.54 3.72 -19.24
N VAL A 221 -2.36 3.40 -20.24
CA VAL A 221 -2.78 4.36 -21.27
C VAL A 221 -3.60 5.49 -20.64
N LEU A 222 -4.56 5.18 -19.78
CA LEU A 222 -5.36 6.18 -19.06
C LEU A 222 -4.48 7.16 -18.28
N VAL A 223 -3.55 6.64 -17.46
CA VAL A 223 -2.63 7.46 -16.65
C VAL A 223 -1.72 8.31 -17.52
N PHE A 224 -1.27 7.78 -18.67
CA PHE A 224 -0.47 8.54 -19.63
C PHE A 224 -1.25 9.76 -20.14
N PHE A 225 -2.49 9.58 -20.62
CA PHE A 225 -3.32 10.69 -21.06
C PHE A 225 -3.70 11.65 -19.92
N TRP A 226 -4.01 11.15 -18.72
CA TRP A 226 -4.27 12.01 -17.57
C TRP A 226 -3.13 12.98 -17.28
N ARG A 227 -1.89 12.53 -17.39
CA ARG A 227 -0.70 13.38 -17.19
C ARG A 227 -0.58 14.49 -18.21
N MET A 228 -1.01 14.26 -19.45
CA MET A 228 -0.94 15.22 -20.54
C MET A 228 -2.02 16.32 -20.45
N ILE A 229 -3.15 16.05 -19.78
CA ILE A 229 -4.23 17.04 -19.68
C ILE A 229 -3.75 18.23 -18.84
N PRO A 230 -3.77 19.48 -19.38
CA PRO A 230 -3.43 20.67 -18.62
C PRO A 230 -4.35 20.84 -17.40
N ARG A 231 -3.85 21.49 -16.35
CA ARG A 231 -4.59 21.67 -15.10
C ARG A 231 -5.92 22.38 -15.31
N TRP A 232 -5.93 23.48 -16.08
CA TRP A 232 -7.12 24.28 -16.36
C TRP A 232 -8.24 23.49 -17.05
N LEU A 233 -7.87 22.51 -17.90
CA LEU A 233 -8.83 21.63 -18.58
C LEU A 233 -9.32 20.53 -17.63
N TRP A 234 -8.39 19.92 -16.85
CA TRP A 234 -8.73 18.88 -15.88
C TRP A 234 -9.79 19.34 -14.88
N GLU A 235 -9.65 20.56 -14.35
CA GLU A 235 -10.57 21.13 -13.36
C GLU A 235 -12.00 21.36 -13.90
N ARG A 236 -12.18 21.33 -15.23
CA ARG A 236 -13.50 21.44 -15.89
C ARG A 236 -14.13 20.11 -16.28
N LEU A 237 -13.38 19.01 -16.19
CA LEU A 237 -13.89 17.69 -16.56
C LEU A 237 -14.80 17.13 -15.46
N PRO A 238 -16.02 16.66 -15.81
CA PRO A 238 -16.96 16.07 -14.86
C PRO A 238 -16.58 14.61 -14.58
N ILE A 239 -15.48 14.39 -13.84
CA ILE A 239 -15.04 13.06 -13.46
C ILE A 239 -15.85 12.61 -12.25
N THR A 240 -16.70 11.61 -12.43
CA THR A 240 -17.67 11.16 -11.42
C THR A 240 -17.37 9.79 -10.81
N ASN A 241 -16.41 9.05 -11.35
CA ASN A 241 -15.98 7.71 -10.87
C ASN A 241 -14.48 7.64 -10.69
#